data_0aa020bdd15494c7b00955831e584f44
#
_entry.id   0aa020bdd15494c7b00955831e584f44
#
_cell.length_a   1.000
_cell.length_b   1.000
_cell.length_c   1.000
_cell.angle_alpha   90.00
_cell.angle_beta   90.00
_cell.angle_gamma   90.00
#
_symmetry.space_group_name_H-M   'P 1'
#
loop_
_entity.id
_entity.type
_entity.pdbx_description
1 polymer ?
#
loop_
_entity_poly.entity_id
_entity_poly.type
_entity_poly.pdbx_seq_one_letter_code
_entity_poly.pdbx_strand_id
1 'polypeptide(L)'
;LLLRRKRVNPWGNNKKWLLIRGIAGTTALTVFFYTIQKMPLSAAVTIQYLSPFFTAFIAGILLGERTRWVQWLFFVVSFAGIVVVKGSSAQIPPALMALGIFSSMFSGLAYNSIRKLKDEEPLVVVMYFPLVALPIMIAFSFFNWVTPVGTDWLLLLGIGLMTQFAQLYMTKSYQLSEVNTVAPLKYIGVIFALTWDVVLFDFIPNAQMYLGIALVIG
;
A
#
# COMPACT_ATOMS: atom_id res chain seq x y z
N LEU A 1 26.64 -2.63 0.89
CA LEU A 1 27.62 -1.67 0.35
C LEU A 1 27.19 -0.22 0.66
N LEU A 2 25.98 0.22 0.30
CA LEU A 2 25.52 1.61 0.51
C LEU A 2 25.44 2.01 1.99
N LEU A 3 24.93 1.15 2.88
CA LEU A 3 24.85 1.43 4.32
C LEU A 3 26.24 1.52 4.98
N ARG A 4 27.19 0.67 4.56
CA ARG A 4 28.60 0.75 5.02
C ARG A 4 29.26 2.07 4.64
N ARG A 5 28.99 2.58 3.44
CA ARG A 5 29.55 3.87 2.96
C ARG A 5 29.02 5.05 3.78
N LYS A 6 27.79 4.95 4.30
CA LYS A 6 27.16 5.99 5.14
C LYS A 6 27.47 5.85 6.63
N ARG A 7 28.24 4.85 7.07
CA ARG A 7 28.51 4.52 8.49
C ARG A 7 27.24 4.36 9.34
N VAL A 8 26.16 3.89 8.75
CA VAL A 8 24.87 3.68 9.42
C VAL A 8 24.80 2.25 9.94
N ASN A 9 24.22 2.09 11.13
CA ASN A 9 23.94 0.76 11.67
C ASN A 9 22.95 0.01 10.76
N PRO A 10 23.35 -1.08 10.09
CA PRO A 10 22.47 -1.82 9.18
C PRO A 10 21.26 -2.48 9.88
N TRP A 11 21.34 -2.67 11.20
CA TRP A 11 20.26 -3.25 11.99
C TRP A 11 19.31 -2.21 12.58
N GLY A 12 19.56 -0.91 12.31
CA GLY A 12 18.77 0.20 12.86
C GLY A 12 18.87 0.32 14.38
N ASN A 13 18.31 1.39 14.91
CA ASN A 13 18.32 1.68 16.33
C ASN A 13 16.98 1.31 16.98
N ASN A 14 15.87 1.58 16.29
CA ASN A 14 14.51 1.33 16.79
C ASN A 14 13.94 0.00 16.29
N LYS A 15 14.52 -1.11 16.77
CA LYS A 15 14.16 -2.47 16.32
C LYS A 15 12.66 -2.80 16.50
N LYS A 16 12.02 -2.25 17.55
CA LYS A 16 10.60 -2.47 17.81
C LYS A 16 9.74 -1.97 16.63
N TRP A 17 9.91 -0.72 16.23
CA TRP A 17 9.12 -0.15 15.14
C TRP A 17 9.52 -0.68 13.76
N LEU A 18 10.79 -1.06 13.58
CA LEU A 18 11.26 -1.74 12.39
C LEU A 18 10.56 -3.11 12.21
N LEU A 19 10.46 -3.90 13.28
CA LEU A 19 9.74 -5.17 13.25
C LEU A 19 8.23 -4.97 13.05
N ILE A 20 7.62 -4.02 13.75
CA ILE A 20 6.19 -3.69 13.55
C ILE A 20 5.93 -3.30 12.08
N ARG A 21 6.80 -2.46 11.48
CA ARG A 21 6.74 -2.09 10.06
C ARG A 21 6.82 -3.32 9.16
N GLY A 22 7.76 -4.20 9.43
CA GLY A 22 7.94 -5.44 8.67
C GLY A 22 6.73 -6.36 8.77
N ILE A 23 6.29 -6.67 9.98
CA ILE A 23 5.15 -7.57 10.24
C ILE A 23 3.86 -6.98 9.67
N ALA A 24 3.54 -5.73 10.00
CA ALA A 24 2.32 -5.09 9.52
C ALA A 24 2.28 -5.00 7.99
N GLY A 25 3.40 -4.62 7.35
CA GLY A 25 3.48 -4.56 5.90
C GLY A 25 3.35 -5.93 5.24
N THR A 26 4.01 -6.96 5.79
CA THR A 26 3.91 -8.33 5.27
C THR A 26 2.49 -8.88 5.43
N THR A 27 1.88 -8.73 6.60
CA THR A 27 0.49 -9.15 6.84
C THR A 27 -0.47 -8.46 5.88
N ALA A 28 -0.36 -7.13 5.73
CA ALA A 28 -1.18 -6.37 4.82
C ALA A 28 -1.07 -6.88 3.38
N LEU A 29 0.16 -7.07 2.91
CA LEU A 29 0.41 -7.50 1.53
C LEU A 29 -0.06 -8.94 1.28
N THR A 30 0.23 -9.86 2.20
CA THR A 30 -0.19 -11.26 2.08
C THR A 30 -1.70 -11.40 2.03
N VAL A 31 -2.41 -10.72 2.95
CA VAL A 31 -3.88 -10.72 2.96
C VAL A 31 -4.45 -10.06 1.71
N PHE A 32 -3.85 -8.97 1.24
CA PHE A 32 -4.26 -8.33 -0.01
C PHE A 32 -4.11 -9.28 -1.21
N PHE A 33 -2.96 -9.94 -1.37
CA PHE A 33 -2.76 -10.92 -2.44
C PHE A 33 -3.72 -12.11 -2.34
N TYR A 34 -4.05 -12.55 -1.14
CA TYR A 34 -5.09 -13.57 -0.96
C TYR A 34 -6.46 -13.07 -1.43
N THR A 35 -6.82 -11.83 -1.10
CA THR A 35 -8.12 -11.27 -1.51
C THR A 35 -8.24 -11.10 -3.02
N ILE A 36 -7.19 -10.65 -3.72
CA ILE A 36 -7.22 -10.51 -5.19
C ILE A 36 -7.33 -11.85 -5.94
N GLN A 37 -6.96 -12.95 -5.30
CA GLN A 37 -7.13 -14.30 -5.88
C GLN A 37 -8.55 -14.84 -5.70
N LYS A 38 -9.34 -14.31 -4.77
CA LYS A 38 -10.64 -14.84 -4.36
C LYS A 38 -11.83 -13.93 -4.68
N MET A 39 -11.58 -12.67 -5.06
CA MET A 39 -12.61 -11.73 -5.46
C MET A 39 -12.13 -10.90 -6.66
N PRO A 40 -13.02 -10.21 -7.39
CA PRO A 40 -12.62 -9.34 -8.49
C PRO A 40 -11.56 -8.32 -8.08
N LEU A 41 -10.53 -8.15 -8.91
CA LEU A 41 -9.40 -7.25 -8.64
C LEU A 41 -9.87 -5.83 -8.29
N SER A 42 -10.85 -5.32 -9.05
CA SER A 42 -11.44 -4.00 -8.80
C SER A 42 -12.00 -3.86 -7.39
N ALA A 43 -12.69 -4.89 -6.88
CA ALA A 43 -13.25 -4.89 -5.54
C ALA A 43 -12.17 -4.91 -4.46
N ALA A 44 -11.16 -5.79 -4.59
CA ALA A 44 -10.04 -5.88 -3.67
C ALA A 44 -9.26 -4.55 -3.59
N VAL A 45 -8.97 -3.94 -4.74
CA VAL A 45 -8.28 -2.65 -4.83
C VAL A 45 -9.12 -1.53 -4.21
N THR A 46 -10.46 -1.51 -4.46
CA THR A 46 -11.34 -0.51 -3.85
C THR A 46 -11.32 -0.58 -2.33
N ILE A 47 -11.39 -1.79 -1.75
CA ILE A 47 -11.29 -1.97 -0.30
C ILE A 47 -9.91 -1.54 0.20
N GLN A 48 -8.84 -1.81 -0.55
CA GLN A 48 -7.47 -1.40 -0.18
C GLN A 48 -7.30 0.13 -0.14
N TYR A 49 -8.12 0.88 -0.88
CA TYR A 49 -8.15 2.34 -0.80
C TYR A 49 -8.78 2.90 0.50
N LEU A 50 -9.28 2.05 1.40
CA LEU A 50 -9.55 2.45 2.79
C LEU A 50 -8.26 2.67 3.60
N SER A 51 -7.09 2.25 3.11
CA SER A 51 -5.85 2.38 3.88
C SER A 51 -5.46 3.82 4.22
N PRO A 52 -5.68 4.88 3.42
CA PRO A 52 -5.44 6.25 3.85
C PRO A 52 -6.32 6.67 5.05
N PHE A 53 -7.58 6.25 5.05
CA PHE A 53 -8.48 6.48 6.19
C PHE A 53 -7.94 5.85 7.48
N PHE A 54 -7.58 4.56 7.45
CA PHE A 54 -6.97 3.89 8.61
C PHE A 54 -5.62 4.50 8.99
N THR A 55 -4.85 4.95 8.00
CA THR A 55 -3.57 5.62 8.24
C THR A 55 -3.75 6.89 9.05
N ALA A 56 -4.71 7.74 8.67
CA ALA A 56 -5.04 8.97 9.39
C ALA A 56 -5.61 8.68 10.80
N PHE A 57 -6.50 7.68 10.92
CA PHE A 57 -7.07 7.28 12.19
C PHE A 57 -6.00 6.80 13.18
N ILE A 58 -5.11 5.91 12.72
CA ILE A 58 -4.01 5.37 13.53
C ILE A 58 -2.99 6.48 13.86
N ALA A 59 -2.74 7.43 12.95
CA ALA A 59 -1.85 8.57 13.21
C ALA A 59 -2.34 9.42 14.38
N GLY A 60 -3.66 9.63 14.48
CA GLY A 60 -4.26 10.31 15.62
C GLY A 60 -3.93 9.64 16.95
N ILE A 61 -4.01 8.30 17.00
CA ILE A 61 -3.77 7.51 18.20
C ILE A 61 -2.27 7.36 18.53
N LEU A 62 -1.47 6.98 17.52
CA LEU A 62 -0.06 6.62 17.73
C LEU A 62 0.88 7.83 17.73
N LEU A 63 0.60 8.84 16.91
CA LEU A 63 1.48 9.96 16.66
C LEU A 63 0.99 11.26 17.32
N GLY A 64 -0.30 11.31 17.71
CA GLY A 64 -0.94 12.52 18.17
C GLY A 64 -1.18 13.54 17.04
N GLU A 65 -1.05 13.11 15.79
CA GLU A 65 -1.35 13.94 14.62
C GLU A 65 -2.86 14.10 14.48
N ARG A 66 -3.37 15.32 14.69
CA ARG A 66 -4.81 15.60 14.62
C ARG A 66 -5.22 15.79 13.16
N THR A 67 -6.03 14.88 12.67
CA THR A 67 -6.68 15.03 11.36
C THR A 67 -7.74 16.13 11.44
N ARG A 68 -7.65 17.14 10.60
CA ARG A 68 -8.63 18.23 10.52
C ARG A 68 -9.93 17.66 9.94
N TRP A 69 -11.09 18.23 10.37
CA TRP A 69 -12.39 17.82 9.85
C TRP A 69 -12.48 17.84 8.32
N VAL A 70 -11.86 18.83 7.71
CA VAL A 70 -11.79 18.98 6.25
C VAL A 70 -11.06 17.78 5.61
N GLN A 71 -10.00 17.27 6.22
CA GLN A 71 -9.29 16.09 5.72
C GLN A 71 -10.17 14.81 5.78
N TRP A 72 -10.99 14.66 6.84
CA TRP A 72 -11.96 13.57 6.92
C TRP A 72 -12.97 13.64 5.76
N LEU A 73 -13.46 14.85 5.45
CA LEU A 73 -14.36 15.05 4.32
C LEU A 73 -13.67 14.63 3.00
N PHE A 74 -12.43 15.03 2.77
CA PHE A 74 -11.66 14.63 1.58
C PHE A 74 -11.47 13.12 1.51
N PHE A 75 -11.18 12.42 2.61
CA PHE A 75 -11.08 10.96 2.61
C PHE A 75 -12.40 10.30 2.19
N VAL A 76 -13.52 10.78 2.71
CA VAL A 76 -14.84 10.24 2.37
C VAL A 76 -15.19 10.52 0.90
N VAL A 77 -14.99 11.74 0.42
CA VAL A 77 -15.27 12.15 -0.97
C VAL A 77 -14.39 11.38 -1.95
N SER A 78 -13.08 11.31 -1.68
CA SER A 78 -12.14 10.56 -2.52
C SER A 78 -12.49 9.06 -2.55
N PHE A 79 -12.84 8.48 -1.41
CA PHE A 79 -13.26 7.08 -1.36
C PHE A 79 -14.57 6.85 -2.13
N ALA A 80 -15.55 7.74 -1.98
CA ALA A 80 -16.79 7.69 -2.78
C ALA A 80 -16.49 7.79 -4.28
N GLY A 81 -15.58 8.67 -4.69
CA GLY A 81 -15.10 8.76 -6.07
C GLY A 81 -14.52 7.44 -6.59
N ILE A 82 -13.72 6.74 -5.78
CA ILE A 82 -13.17 5.43 -6.14
C ILE A 82 -14.29 4.38 -6.32
N VAL A 83 -15.27 4.37 -5.43
CA VAL A 83 -16.44 3.47 -5.53
C VAL A 83 -17.20 3.74 -6.82
N VAL A 84 -17.40 5.01 -7.20
CA VAL A 84 -18.04 5.41 -8.45
C VAL A 84 -17.24 4.95 -9.68
N VAL A 85 -15.91 5.14 -9.68
CA VAL A 85 -15.04 4.66 -10.78
C VAL A 85 -15.14 3.15 -10.97
N LYS A 86 -15.09 2.39 -9.89
CA LYS A 86 -15.01 0.93 -9.93
C LYS A 86 -16.36 0.24 -10.17
N GLY A 87 -17.46 0.91 -9.88
CA GLY A 87 -18.80 0.32 -9.93
C GLY A 87 -19.08 -0.68 -8.79
N SER A 88 -20.34 -0.99 -8.54
CA SER A 88 -20.75 -1.79 -7.39
C SER A 88 -21.32 -3.20 -7.75
N SER A 89 -21.00 -3.73 -8.92
CA SER A 89 -21.68 -4.91 -9.49
C SER A 89 -21.22 -6.28 -8.97
N ALA A 90 -20.24 -6.37 -8.08
CA ALA A 90 -19.77 -7.64 -7.57
C ALA A 90 -20.37 -7.96 -6.19
N GLN A 91 -21.07 -9.08 -6.07
CA GLN A 91 -21.41 -9.64 -4.76
C GLN A 91 -20.13 -10.18 -4.09
N ILE A 92 -19.65 -9.47 -3.08
CA ILE A 92 -18.42 -9.84 -2.36
C ILE A 92 -18.82 -10.59 -1.09
N PRO A 93 -18.29 -11.82 -0.87
CA PRO A 93 -18.51 -12.52 0.39
C PRO A 93 -18.07 -11.68 1.60
N PRO A 94 -18.90 -11.57 2.67
CA PRO A 94 -18.55 -10.73 3.84
C PRO A 94 -17.20 -11.04 4.47
N ALA A 95 -16.81 -12.32 4.46
CA ALA A 95 -15.52 -12.75 4.98
C ALA A 95 -14.33 -12.16 4.17
N LEU A 96 -14.43 -12.13 2.84
CA LEU A 96 -13.39 -11.53 1.99
C LEU A 96 -13.35 -10.01 2.12
N MET A 97 -14.52 -9.37 2.30
CA MET A 97 -14.60 -7.94 2.60
C MET A 97 -13.88 -7.63 3.92
N ALA A 98 -14.16 -8.41 4.98
CA ALA A 98 -13.50 -8.23 6.28
C ALA A 98 -11.97 -8.40 6.19
N LEU A 99 -11.49 -9.39 5.41
CA LEU A 99 -10.06 -9.58 5.16
C LEU A 99 -9.44 -8.39 4.40
N GLY A 100 -10.12 -7.83 3.41
CA GLY A 100 -9.64 -6.64 2.70
C GLY A 100 -9.55 -5.41 3.62
N ILE A 101 -10.56 -5.20 4.48
CA ILE A 101 -10.55 -4.13 5.50
C ILE A 101 -9.38 -4.36 6.49
N PHE A 102 -9.18 -5.58 6.94
CA PHE A 102 -8.05 -5.95 7.80
C PHE A 102 -6.71 -5.64 7.14
N SER A 103 -6.53 -6.01 5.86
CA SER A 103 -5.35 -5.65 5.08
C SER A 103 -5.13 -4.14 5.03
N SER A 104 -6.17 -3.36 4.78
CA SER A 104 -6.12 -1.89 4.73
C SER A 104 -5.71 -1.28 6.07
N MET A 105 -6.22 -1.83 7.19
CA MET A 105 -5.85 -1.40 8.54
C MET A 105 -4.37 -1.68 8.84
N PHE A 106 -3.88 -2.87 8.49
CA PHE A 106 -2.47 -3.21 8.65
C PHE A 106 -1.55 -2.38 7.75
N SER A 107 -2.00 -2.00 6.56
CA SER A 107 -1.30 -1.02 5.72
C SER A 107 -1.18 0.33 6.43
N GLY A 108 -2.26 0.81 7.06
CA GLY A 108 -2.25 2.02 7.87
C GLY A 108 -1.25 1.96 9.03
N LEU A 109 -1.20 0.83 9.74
CA LEU A 109 -0.23 0.60 10.81
C LEU A 109 1.21 0.61 10.29
N ALA A 110 1.46 -0.02 9.14
CA ALA A 110 2.77 -0.04 8.52
C ALA A 110 3.26 1.36 8.16
N TYR A 111 2.41 2.21 7.60
CA TYR A 111 2.76 3.60 7.24
C TYR A 111 3.02 4.48 8.48
N ASN A 112 2.21 4.34 9.52
CA ASN A 112 2.45 5.03 10.79
C ASN A 112 3.75 4.58 11.45
N SER A 113 4.11 3.30 11.32
CA SER A 113 5.39 2.78 11.80
C SER A 113 6.57 3.44 11.10
N ILE A 114 6.47 3.75 9.81
CA ILE A 114 7.49 4.50 9.06
C ILE A 114 7.67 5.90 9.68
N ARG A 115 6.59 6.57 10.03
CA ARG A 115 6.65 7.90 10.66
C ARG A 115 7.34 7.87 12.03
N LYS A 116 7.13 6.81 12.82
CA LYS A 116 7.86 6.57 14.08
C LYS A 116 9.35 6.31 13.87
N LEU A 117 9.75 5.95 12.65
CA LEU A 117 11.13 5.67 12.24
C LEU A 117 11.75 6.85 11.46
N LYS A 118 11.29 8.09 11.70
CA LYS A 118 11.76 9.28 10.98
C LYS A 118 13.27 9.52 11.11
N ASP A 119 13.86 9.08 12.22
CA ASP A 119 15.29 9.25 12.52
C ASP A 119 16.15 8.06 12.04
N GLU A 120 15.51 7.02 11.46
CA GLU A 120 16.23 5.88 10.88
C GLU A 120 16.56 6.12 9.40
N GLU A 121 17.66 5.55 8.94
CA GLU A 121 17.99 5.62 7.50
C GLU A 121 16.89 4.93 6.67
N PRO A 122 16.33 5.58 5.65
CA PRO A 122 15.25 5.02 4.84
C PRO A 122 15.55 3.63 4.27
N LEU A 123 16.80 3.37 3.88
CA LEU A 123 17.23 2.07 3.37
C LEU A 123 17.10 0.96 4.41
N VAL A 124 17.37 1.27 5.70
CA VAL A 124 17.20 0.30 6.81
C VAL A 124 15.71 -0.03 6.97
N VAL A 125 14.84 0.98 6.97
CA VAL A 125 13.39 0.80 7.11
C VAL A 125 12.83 -0.05 5.97
N VAL A 126 13.27 0.21 4.74
CA VAL A 126 12.85 -0.56 3.54
C VAL A 126 13.36 -1.99 3.61
N MET A 127 14.60 -2.22 4.07
CA MET A 127 15.21 -3.54 4.16
C MET A 127 14.48 -4.47 5.15
N TYR A 128 13.95 -3.94 6.25
CA TYR A 128 13.22 -4.74 7.23
C TYR A 128 11.95 -5.39 6.68
N PHE A 129 11.31 -4.78 5.69
CA PHE A 129 10.12 -5.37 5.07
C PHE A 129 10.42 -6.72 4.38
N PRO A 130 11.35 -6.82 3.42
CA PRO A 130 11.71 -8.11 2.84
C PRO A 130 12.37 -9.06 3.84
N LEU A 131 13.12 -8.57 4.84
CA LEU A 131 13.70 -9.42 5.89
C LEU A 131 12.63 -10.18 6.69
N VAL A 132 11.52 -9.54 6.99
CA VAL A 132 10.38 -10.18 7.69
C VAL A 132 9.53 -11.00 6.73
N ALA A 133 9.31 -10.49 5.51
CA ALA A 133 8.47 -11.16 4.51
C ALA A 133 9.12 -12.45 3.98
N LEU A 134 10.43 -12.45 3.75
CA LEU A 134 11.14 -13.54 3.08
C LEU A 134 10.95 -14.90 3.77
N PRO A 135 11.20 -15.08 5.08
CA PRO A 135 11.02 -16.38 5.74
C PRO A 135 9.56 -16.85 5.70
N ILE A 136 8.60 -15.92 5.83
CA ILE A 136 7.17 -16.22 5.76
C ILE A 136 6.81 -16.69 4.34
N MET A 137 7.26 -15.95 3.32
CA MET A 137 6.96 -16.27 1.92
C MET A 137 7.66 -17.55 1.46
N ILE A 138 8.88 -17.83 1.91
CA ILE A 138 9.55 -19.12 1.63
C ILE A 138 8.71 -20.27 2.18
N ALA A 139 8.24 -20.19 3.42
CA ALA A 139 7.40 -21.22 4.02
C ALA A 139 6.10 -21.45 3.24
N PHE A 140 5.42 -20.37 2.80
CA PHE A 140 4.23 -20.48 1.96
C PHE A 140 4.53 -21.05 0.57
N SER A 141 5.60 -20.59 -0.07
CA SER A 141 5.98 -21.03 -1.41
C SER A 141 6.41 -22.48 -1.46
N PHE A 142 6.95 -23.02 -0.37
CA PHE A 142 7.39 -24.41 -0.29
C PHE A 142 6.27 -25.40 -0.65
N PHE A 143 5.02 -25.09 -0.28
CA PHE A 143 3.86 -25.94 -0.56
C PHE A 143 3.16 -25.62 -1.89
N ASN A 144 3.42 -24.45 -2.49
CA ASN A 144 2.69 -23.95 -3.66
C ASN A 144 3.64 -23.39 -4.71
N TRP A 145 4.82 -23.98 -4.85
CA TRP A 145 5.83 -23.48 -5.78
C TRP A 145 5.42 -23.72 -7.24
N VAL A 146 5.38 -22.64 -8.01
CA VAL A 146 5.25 -22.67 -9.46
C VAL A 146 6.52 -22.05 -10.04
N THR A 147 7.24 -22.83 -10.86
CA THR A 147 8.48 -22.33 -11.46
C THR A 147 8.18 -21.33 -12.56
N PRO A 148 8.68 -20.09 -12.45
CA PRO A 148 8.52 -19.10 -13.54
C PRO A 148 9.21 -19.56 -14.82
N VAL A 149 8.60 -19.25 -15.99
CA VAL A 149 9.09 -19.71 -17.29
C VAL A 149 9.38 -18.52 -18.20
N GLY A 150 10.49 -18.55 -18.92
CA GLY A 150 10.83 -17.59 -19.97
C GLY A 150 10.83 -16.14 -19.48
N THR A 151 9.91 -15.33 -19.98
CA THR A 151 9.78 -13.89 -19.69
C THR A 151 9.32 -13.57 -18.27
N ASP A 152 8.74 -14.54 -17.54
CA ASP A 152 8.27 -14.33 -16.17
C ASP A 152 9.38 -13.82 -15.26
N TRP A 153 10.61 -14.31 -15.45
CA TRP A 153 11.78 -13.88 -14.70
C TRP A 153 12.08 -12.39 -14.87
N LEU A 154 11.95 -11.87 -16.10
CA LEU A 154 12.15 -10.44 -16.38
C LEU A 154 11.04 -9.60 -15.76
N LEU A 155 9.79 -10.07 -15.82
CA LEU A 155 8.65 -9.40 -15.20
C LEU A 155 8.80 -9.35 -13.68
N LEU A 156 9.18 -10.47 -13.07
CA LEU A 156 9.41 -10.55 -11.61
C LEU A 156 10.56 -9.61 -11.17
N LEU A 157 11.65 -9.59 -11.94
CA LEU A 157 12.76 -8.66 -11.68
C LEU A 157 12.30 -7.20 -11.81
N GLY A 158 11.56 -6.88 -12.87
CA GLY A 158 11.00 -5.54 -13.08
C GLY A 158 10.09 -5.10 -11.94
N ILE A 159 9.14 -5.95 -11.53
CA ILE A 159 8.25 -5.70 -10.39
C ILE A 159 9.06 -5.48 -9.11
N GLY A 160 10.05 -6.35 -8.86
CA GLY A 160 10.91 -6.23 -7.68
C GLY A 160 11.67 -4.91 -7.63
N LEU A 161 12.31 -4.51 -8.73
CA LEU A 161 13.06 -3.25 -8.81
C LEU A 161 12.14 -2.04 -8.65
N MET A 162 11.03 -1.98 -9.39
CA MET A 162 10.07 -0.87 -9.30
C MET A 162 9.47 -0.75 -7.90
N THR A 163 9.14 -1.88 -7.27
CA THR A 163 8.64 -1.91 -5.90
C THR A 163 9.68 -1.37 -4.92
N GLN A 164 10.96 -1.70 -5.06
CA GLN A 164 12.01 -1.17 -4.18
C GLN A 164 12.16 0.34 -4.30
N PHE A 165 12.14 0.89 -5.50
CA PHE A 165 12.13 2.35 -5.70
C PHE A 165 10.90 2.99 -5.07
N ALA A 166 9.71 2.44 -5.32
CA ALA A 166 8.46 2.93 -4.73
C ALA A 166 8.50 2.90 -3.20
N GLN A 167 8.97 1.80 -2.59
CA GLN A 167 9.11 1.66 -1.14
C GLN A 167 10.08 2.69 -0.55
N LEU A 168 11.19 2.99 -1.25
CA LEU A 168 12.17 3.97 -0.79
C LEU A 168 11.59 5.39 -0.79
N TYR A 169 10.95 5.81 -1.88
CA TYR A 169 10.33 7.14 -1.96
C TYR A 169 9.15 7.28 -1.01
N MET A 170 8.30 6.26 -0.92
CA MET A 170 7.20 6.21 0.05
C MET A 170 7.73 6.33 1.49
N THR A 171 8.77 5.58 1.86
CA THR A 171 9.38 5.65 3.18
C THR A 171 9.89 7.06 3.48
N LYS A 172 10.62 7.68 2.55
CA LYS A 172 11.08 9.07 2.69
C LYS A 172 9.91 10.05 2.88
N SER A 173 8.85 9.92 2.10
CA SER A 173 7.67 10.80 2.21
C SER A 173 7.04 10.74 3.60
N TYR A 174 6.82 9.54 4.13
CA TYR A 174 6.26 9.37 5.48
C TYR A 174 7.23 9.74 6.61
N GLN A 175 8.54 9.70 6.38
CA GLN A 175 9.52 10.18 7.36
C GLN A 175 9.58 11.71 7.41
N LEU A 176 9.51 12.36 6.26
CA LEU A 176 9.69 13.82 6.13
C LEU A 176 8.42 14.63 6.42
N SER A 177 7.24 14.07 6.20
CA SER A 177 5.97 14.79 6.30
C SER A 177 5.00 14.10 7.24
N GLU A 178 4.01 14.85 7.72
CA GLU A 178 2.90 14.29 8.49
C GLU A 178 2.14 13.25 7.68
N VAL A 179 1.72 12.20 8.35
CA VAL A 179 1.00 11.07 7.75
C VAL A 179 -0.29 11.54 7.08
N ASN A 180 -1.00 12.48 7.70
CA ASN A 180 -2.25 13.05 7.20
C ASN A 180 -2.09 13.84 5.89
N THR A 181 -0.89 14.31 5.58
CA THR A 181 -0.57 14.98 4.31
C THR A 181 -0.21 13.98 3.21
N VAL A 182 0.51 12.92 3.56
CA VAL A 182 1.01 11.94 2.58
C VAL A 182 -0.05 10.91 2.21
N ALA A 183 -0.86 10.45 3.18
CA ALA A 183 -1.80 9.35 2.98
C ALA A 183 -2.82 9.59 1.85
N PRO A 184 -3.42 10.79 1.68
CA PRO A 184 -4.38 11.06 0.60
C PRO A 184 -3.77 10.95 -0.79
N LEU A 185 -2.46 11.22 -0.95
CA LEU A 185 -1.77 11.14 -2.23
C LEU A 185 -1.83 9.73 -2.85
N LYS A 186 -2.11 8.71 -2.05
CA LYS A 186 -2.32 7.35 -2.55
C LYS A 186 -3.49 7.26 -3.53
N TYR A 187 -4.50 8.10 -3.40
CA TYR A 187 -5.64 8.12 -4.31
C TYR A 187 -5.28 8.53 -5.75
N ILE A 188 -4.18 9.27 -5.94
CA ILE A 188 -3.64 9.59 -7.28
C ILE A 188 -3.30 8.30 -8.06
N GLY A 189 -3.02 7.20 -7.36
CA GLY A 189 -2.80 5.89 -7.98
C GLY A 189 -3.96 5.40 -8.86
N VAL A 190 -5.19 5.86 -8.59
CA VAL A 190 -6.36 5.55 -9.44
C VAL A 190 -6.21 6.14 -10.84
N ILE A 191 -5.67 7.37 -10.93
CA ILE A 191 -5.46 8.06 -12.21
C ILE A 191 -4.44 7.27 -13.05
N PHE A 192 -3.32 6.88 -12.44
CA PHE A 192 -2.31 6.07 -13.11
C PHE A 192 -2.88 4.71 -13.55
N ALA A 193 -3.69 4.05 -12.69
CA ALA A 193 -4.31 2.78 -13.05
C ALA A 193 -5.21 2.92 -14.28
N LEU A 194 -6.07 3.95 -14.33
CA LEU A 194 -6.92 4.23 -15.47
C LEU A 194 -6.13 4.62 -16.73
N THR A 195 -5.06 5.39 -16.57
CA THR A 195 -4.18 5.73 -17.70
C THR A 195 -3.60 4.45 -18.33
N TRP A 196 -3.12 3.53 -17.53
CA TRP A 196 -2.59 2.26 -18.03
C TRP A 196 -3.68 1.36 -18.60
N ASP A 197 -4.89 1.35 -18.04
CA ASP A 197 -6.04 0.61 -18.61
C ASP A 197 -6.33 1.10 -20.04
N VAL A 198 -6.31 2.42 -20.27
CA VAL A 198 -6.52 3.02 -21.60
C VAL A 198 -5.36 2.69 -22.55
N VAL A 199 -4.10 2.85 -22.10
CA VAL A 199 -2.93 2.74 -22.97
C VAL A 199 -2.56 1.29 -23.30
N LEU A 200 -2.73 0.37 -22.35
CA LEU A 200 -2.30 -1.03 -22.53
C LEU A 200 -3.44 -1.98 -22.89
N PHE A 201 -4.68 -1.64 -22.52
CA PHE A 201 -5.83 -2.53 -22.69
C PHE A 201 -6.93 -1.92 -23.56
N ASP A 202 -6.67 -0.78 -24.23
CA ASP A 202 -7.62 -0.06 -25.10
C ASP A 202 -8.98 0.20 -24.43
N PHE A 203 -8.96 0.37 -23.10
CA PHE A 203 -10.15 0.56 -22.30
C PHE A 203 -10.67 1.99 -22.45
N ILE A 204 -11.92 2.17 -22.89
CA ILE A 204 -12.55 3.50 -23.02
C ILE A 204 -13.31 3.83 -21.73
N PRO A 205 -12.86 4.84 -20.93
CA PRO A 205 -13.56 5.25 -19.73
C PRO A 205 -14.95 5.82 -20.03
N ASN A 206 -15.93 5.44 -19.26
CA ASN A 206 -17.28 5.99 -19.35
C ASN A 206 -17.43 7.29 -18.53
N ALA A 207 -18.56 8.01 -18.68
CA ALA A 207 -18.84 9.25 -17.97
C ALA A 207 -18.78 9.11 -16.44
N GLN A 208 -19.17 7.97 -15.89
CA GLN A 208 -19.09 7.70 -14.45
C GLN A 208 -17.63 7.67 -13.95
N MET A 209 -16.72 7.15 -14.76
CA MET A 209 -15.30 7.11 -14.43
C MET A 209 -14.69 8.51 -14.38
N TYR A 210 -15.02 9.37 -15.36
CA TYR A 210 -14.57 10.76 -15.32
C TYR A 210 -15.09 11.51 -14.10
N LEU A 211 -16.36 11.29 -13.73
CA LEU A 211 -16.94 11.87 -12.52
C LEU A 211 -16.23 11.34 -11.25
N GLY A 212 -15.98 10.05 -11.18
CA GLY A 212 -15.24 9.45 -10.06
C GLY A 212 -13.81 9.99 -9.94
N ILE A 213 -13.10 10.17 -11.08
CA ILE A 213 -11.75 10.77 -11.09
C ILE A 213 -11.82 12.22 -10.57
N ALA A 214 -12.79 13.01 -11.01
CA ALA A 214 -12.96 14.38 -10.54
C ALA A 214 -13.17 14.42 -9.01
N LEU A 215 -13.93 13.49 -8.44
CA LEU A 215 -14.12 13.37 -6.99
C LEU A 215 -12.85 12.92 -6.24
N VAL A 216 -11.95 12.20 -6.90
CA VAL A 216 -10.68 11.78 -6.29
C VAL A 216 -9.64 12.89 -6.25
N ILE A 217 -9.67 13.79 -7.25
CA ILE A 217 -8.70 14.88 -7.40
C ILE A 217 -9.12 16.13 -6.62
N GLY A 218 -10.42 16.43 -6.57
CA GLY A 218 -11.00 17.65 -5.96
C GLY A 218 -11.10 17.60 -4.49
#